data_a4eafc5135a22fc82bc53595ac9ec726
#
_entry.id   a4eafc5135a22fc82bc53595ac9ec726
#
_cell.length_a   1.000
_cell.length_b   1.000
_cell.length_c   1.000
_cell.angle_alpha   90.00
_cell.angle_beta   90.00
_cell.angle_gamma   90.00
#
_symmetry.space_group_name_H-M   'P 1'
#
loop_
_entity.id
_entity.type
_entity.pdbx_description
1 polymer ?
#
loop_
_entity_poly.entity_id
_entity_poly.type
_entity_poly.pdbx_seq_one_letter_code
_entity_poly.pdbx_strand_id
1 'polypeptide(L)'
;MFSQNVKIPYSHIPSFYPQDSIFLNYLESFEQLKGFYELDYHDLNKLSESLGDYSLPANEREGLYQAIAPYNLKFNSSQRVKANLEALLEDNCYTVCTGQQCGTLTGPLYTLYKAMTAILLADLLNQKGTARFVPVFWAASEDHDFAEVNHVNFLNQYGDVEHLFLDIEGNGRSILDIDLGNGLSQLFNDLKAKWPKTDFTDQVFSLLQGGEGKLSDSFVHLMSSLFKDYVLVIVEPYLLRELSIPINQIAFEKDIDIHKELQQTTDNLSKIGYTPALYWDEGMNLFYYHNQARVKLYKENGDRFTSKNKDFSISVDELRDQIVRSPELFSHNVILRPIIQDTLFPNAVTVGGPGEISYFGQLKGVYKLFQRKMPMIYPRVSLTLFEKKFQKIQKRFHFSIEEIIDHDLEAKSQAMVDDFEKDQFVTDFADTMKKELERLTEEAEKKGKAVIDSLKPSIRKIDFEVDKIKDKYLKKVEETLGISKNQVERLKNGITPQLKPQERIFNYFYFMNFHGPSLLPEIMKQVDITDFTHQVLFYE
;
A
#
# COMPACT_ATOMS: atom_id res chain seq x y z
N MET A 1 1.05 -0.03 -23.36
CA MET A 1 2.48 0.34 -23.14
C MET A 1 2.52 1.67 -22.41
N PHE A 2 3.49 1.91 -21.51
CA PHE A 2 3.56 3.21 -20.83
C PHE A 2 4.13 4.27 -21.78
N SER A 3 3.48 5.44 -21.81
CA SER A 3 3.87 6.56 -22.69
C SER A 3 4.63 7.66 -21.96
N GLN A 4 4.45 7.76 -20.65
CA GLN A 4 5.04 8.81 -19.83
C GLN A 4 5.19 8.36 -18.38
N ASN A 5 6.23 8.86 -17.69
CA ASN A 5 6.40 8.79 -16.24
C ASN A 5 6.50 10.23 -15.72
N VAL A 6 5.47 10.68 -14.99
CA VAL A 6 5.43 11.99 -14.33
C VAL A 6 5.85 11.82 -12.89
N LYS A 7 6.79 12.66 -12.44
CA LYS A 7 7.38 12.63 -11.10
C LYS A 7 6.83 13.79 -10.28
N ILE A 8 6.24 13.49 -9.12
CA ILE A 8 5.62 14.46 -8.22
C ILE A 8 6.35 14.43 -6.88
N PRO A 9 6.99 15.52 -6.44
CA PRO A 9 7.56 15.62 -5.11
C PRO A 9 6.50 15.34 -4.04
N TYR A 10 6.87 14.61 -2.98
CA TYR A 10 5.92 14.31 -1.90
C TYR A 10 5.41 15.55 -1.17
N SER A 11 6.19 16.63 -1.12
CA SER A 11 5.78 17.94 -0.61
C SER A 11 4.66 18.60 -1.41
N HIS A 12 4.42 18.18 -2.66
CA HIS A 12 3.31 18.64 -3.50
C HIS A 12 1.99 17.86 -3.28
N ILE A 13 2.00 16.86 -2.42
CA ILE A 13 0.84 16.03 -2.08
C ILE A 13 0.65 15.94 -0.54
N PRO A 14 0.48 17.11 0.13
CA PRO A 14 0.42 17.19 1.59
C PRO A 14 -0.76 16.47 2.21
N SER A 15 -1.82 16.22 1.46
CA SER A 15 -2.96 15.40 1.92
C SER A 15 -2.56 13.97 2.29
N PHE A 16 -1.51 13.42 1.66
CA PHE A 16 -0.98 12.10 1.99
C PHE A 16 0.27 12.14 2.88
N TYR A 17 1.07 13.19 2.76
CA TYR A 17 2.38 13.32 3.39
C TYR A 17 2.52 14.69 4.03
N PRO A 18 2.03 14.87 5.29
CA PRO A 18 2.12 16.13 6.00
C PRO A 18 3.56 16.65 6.10
N GLN A 19 3.73 17.96 6.07
CA GLN A 19 5.04 18.64 6.06
C GLN A 19 5.91 18.32 7.30
N ASP A 20 5.27 18.03 8.42
CA ASP A 20 5.92 17.66 9.69
C ASP A 20 6.12 16.15 9.87
N SER A 21 5.84 15.34 8.82
CA SER A 21 6.01 13.89 8.89
C SER A 21 7.49 13.49 8.89
N ILE A 22 7.83 12.47 9.68
CA ILE A 22 9.17 11.87 9.66
C ILE A 22 9.54 11.42 8.25
N PHE A 23 8.59 10.81 7.53
CA PHE A 23 8.82 10.32 6.18
C PHE A 23 9.25 11.43 5.21
N LEU A 24 8.51 12.55 5.16
CA LEU A 24 8.83 13.64 4.25
C LEU A 24 10.21 14.24 4.58
N ASN A 25 10.48 14.46 5.87
CA ASN A 25 11.77 15.00 6.30
C ASN A 25 12.91 13.98 6.13
N TYR A 26 12.64 12.69 6.19
CA TYR A 26 13.61 11.66 5.84
C TYR A 26 14.06 11.79 4.39
N LEU A 27 13.14 12.12 3.47
CA LEU A 27 13.45 12.29 2.05
C LEU A 27 14.08 13.65 1.73
N GLU A 28 13.57 14.75 2.30
CA GLU A 28 13.94 16.10 1.89
C GLU A 28 14.96 16.78 2.83
N SER A 29 15.09 16.28 4.06
CA SER A 29 15.89 16.94 5.12
C SER A 29 16.57 15.92 6.04
N PHE A 30 17.18 14.87 5.48
CA PHE A 30 17.77 13.75 6.23
C PHE A 30 18.70 14.17 7.38
N GLU A 31 19.45 15.26 7.21
CA GLU A 31 20.36 15.80 8.23
C GLU A 31 19.69 16.02 9.61
N GLN A 32 18.39 16.35 9.63
CA GLN A 32 17.64 16.53 10.87
C GLN A 32 17.36 15.20 11.59
N LEU A 33 17.32 14.11 10.82
CA LEU A 33 16.98 12.76 11.28
C LEU A 33 18.18 11.81 11.36
N LYS A 34 19.39 12.23 10.96
CA LYS A 34 20.59 11.37 10.91
C LYS A 34 20.95 10.70 12.24
N GLY A 35 20.56 11.27 13.38
CA GLY A 35 20.74 10.68 14.71
C GLY A 35 19.91 9.40 14.92
N PHE A 36 18.82 9.23 14.19
CA PHE A 36 17.84 8.17 14.34
C PHE A 36 18.02 7.02 13.36
N TYR A 37 18.81 7.21 12.30
CA TYR A 37 19.14 6.18 11.29
C TYR A 37 20.64 5.94 11.26
N GLU A 38 21.05 4.79 10.74
CA GLU A 38 22.48 4.43 10.68
C GLU A 38 23.17 5.03 9.45
N LEU A 39 22.52 4.95 8.30
CA LEU A 39 23.04 5.40 7.01
C LEU A 39 22.04 6.30 6.30
N ASP A 40 22.56 7.28 5.58
CA ASP A 40 21.78 8.03 4.59
C ASP A 40 21.53 7.16 3.37
N TYR A 41 20.28 7.00 2.99
CA TYR A 41 19.88 6.13 1.87
C TYR A 41 20.38 6.63 0.49
N HIS A 42 20.80 7.89 0.39
CA HIS A 42 21.44 8.42 -0.81
C HIS A 42 22.90 7.96 -0.95
N ASP A 43 23.57 7.61 0.15
CA ASP A 43 25.00 7.31 0.16
C ASP A 43 25.29 5.81 0.02
N LEU A 44 25.05 5.29 -1.19
CA LEU A 44 25.36 3.90 -1.52
C LEU A 44 26.86 3.57 -1.50
N ASN A 45 27.77 4.59 -1.47
CA ASN A 45 29.20 4.35 -1.32
C ASN A 45 29.51 4.04 0.15
N LYS A 46 28.96 4.82 1.08
CA LYS A 46 29.11 4.57 2.51
C LYS A 46 28.49 3.22 2.91
N LEU A 47 27.38 2.81 2.28
CA LEU A 47 26.87 1.46 2.42
C LEU A 47 27.95 0.43 2.06
N SER A 48 28.59 0.57 0.90
CA SER A 48 29.62 -0.35 0.44
C SER A 48 30.82 -0.45 1.39
N GLU A 49 31.20 0.66 2.03
CA GLU A 49 32.28 0.72 3.03
C GLU A 49 31.90 0.05 4.36
N SER A 50 30.61 -0.03 4.70
CA SER A 50 30.10 -0.54 5.96
C SER A 50 29.58 -1.98 5.90
N LEU A 51 29.71 -2.67 4.76
CA LEU A 51 29.15 -4.03 4.58
C LEU A 51 29.61 -5.04 5.62
N GLY A 52 30.85 -4.94 6.10
CA GLY A 52 31.37 -5.81 7.15
C GLY A 52 30.55 -5.81 8.46
N ASP A 53 29.84 -4.71 8.75
CA ASP A 53 28.98 -4.58 9.93
C ASP A 53 27.71 -5.46 9.85
N TYR A 54 27.35 -5.91 8.66
CA TYR A 54 26.16 -6.73 8.38
C TYR A 54 26.49 -8.18 8.05
N SER A 55 27.76 -8.58 8.17
CA SER A 55 28.21 -9.93 7.88
C SER A 55 27.68 -10.95 8.89
N LEU A 56 27.50 -12.18 8.44
CA LEU A 56 27.20 -13.34 9.28
C LEU A 56 28.31 -14.37 9.22
N PRO A 57 28.59 -15.10 10.34
CA PRO A 57 29.47 -16.24 10.34
C PRO A 57 29.00 -17.36 9.40
N ALA A 58 29.94 -18.17 8.88
CA ALA A 58 29.64 -19.25 7.93
C ALA A 58 28.63 -20.29 8.47
N ASN A 59 28.69 -20.63 9.76
CA ASN A 59 27.74 -21.55 10.40
C ASN A 59 26.32 -20.97 10.49
N GLU A 60 26.17 -19.65 10.69
CA GLU A 60 24.85 -18.99 10.69
C GLU A 60 24.28 -18.92 9.28
N ARG A 61 25.13 -18.66 8.25
CA ARG A 61 24.74 -18.69 6.84
C ARG A 61 24.27 -20.08 6.41
N GLU A 62 24.98 -21.13 6.82
CA GLU A 62 24.58 -22.53 6.55
C GLU A 62 23.25 -22.85 7.21
N GLY A 63 23.04 -22.48 8.49
CA GLY A 63 21.76 -22.65 9.18
C GLY A 63 20.61 -21.94 8.48
N LEU A 64 20.82 -20.67 8.06
CA LEU A 64 19.86 -19.90 7.28
C LEU A 64 19.51 -20.60 5.96
N TYR A 65 20.53 -21.02 5.19
CA TYR A 65 20.33 -21.71 3.92
C TYR A 65 19.51 -23.00 4.10
N GLN A 66 19.85 -23.83 5.07
CA GLN A 66 19.12 -25.07 5.35
C GLN A 66 17.65 -24.83 5.74
N ALA A 67 17.37 -23.74 6.44
CA ALA A 67 16.02 -23.39 6.85
C ALA A 67 15.15 -22.92 5.66
N ILE A 68 15.69 -22.11 4.73
CA ILE A 68 14.87 -21.44 3.71
C ILE A 68 14.95 -22.06 2.32
N ALA A 69 16.02 -22.78 1.95
CA ALA A 69 16.21 -23.29 0.60
C ALA A 69 15.15 -24.33 0.20
N PRO A 70 14.79 -25.34 1.01
CA PRO A 70 13.74 -26.31 0.64
C PRO A 70 12.39 -25.65 0.37
N TYR A 71 12.06 -24.63 1.16
CA TYR A 71 10.83 -23.88 1.03
C TYR A 71 10.76 -23.11 -0.28
N ASN A 72 11.79 -22.34 -0.61
CA ASN A 72 11.85 -21.58 -1.85
C ASN A 72 11.81 -22.47 -3.09
N LEU A 73 12.56 -23.59 -3.07
CA LEU A 73 12.61 -24.54 -4.18
C LEU A 73 11.28 -25.27 -4.42
N LYS A 74 10.41 -25.38 -3.42
CA LYS A 74 9.04 -25.89 -3.57
C LYS A 74 8.20 -24.98 -4.49
N PHE A 75 8.32 -23.66 -4.37
CA PHE A 75 7.52 -22.69 -5.12
C PHE A 75 8.19 -22.23 -6.43
N ASN A 76 9.52 -22.18 -6.45
CA ASN A 76 10.30 -21.78 -7.62
C ASN A 76 11.64 -22.55 -7.69
N SER A 77 11.69 -23.59 -8.49
CA SER A 77 12.89 -24.42 -8.69
C SER A 77 13.80 -23.92 -9.80
N SER A 78 13.66 -22.66 -10.25
CA SER A 78 14.51 -22.11 -11.31
C SER A 78 15.97 -22.07 -10.89
N GLN A 79 16.88 -22.24 -11.86
CA GLN A 79 18.32 -22.21 -11.61
C GLN A 79 18.79 -20.87 -11.03
N ARG A 80 18.07 -19.79 -11.30
CA ARG A 80 18.36 -18.45 -10.80
C ARG A 80 18.05 -18.32 -9.30
N VAL A 81 16.88 -18.83 -8.83
CA VAL A 81 16.53 -18.83 -7.41
C VAL A 81 17.51 -19.69 -6.63
N LYS A 82 17.86 -20.87 -7.19
CA LYS A 82 18.89 -21.74 -6.60
C LYS A 82 20.24 -21.03 -6.44
N ALA A 83 20.70 -20.33 -7.48
CA ALA A 83 21.94 -19.56 -7.42
C ALA A 83 21.90 -18.42 -6.38
N ASN A 84 20.77 -17.77 -6.17
CA ASN A 84 20.63 -16.75 -5.11
C ASN A 84 20.61 -17.37 -3.71
N LEU A 85 19.97 -18.52 -3.54
CA LEU A 85 20.01 -19.23 -2.26
C LEU A 85 21.45 -19.70 -1.94
N GLU A 86 22.16 -20.27 -2.91
CA GLU A 86 23.56 -20.68 -2.78
C GLU A 86 24.49 -19.50 -2.48
N ALA A 87 24.23 -18.33 -3.08
CA ALA A 87 25.01 -17.10 -2.83
C ALA A 87 24.94 -16.64 -1.36
N LEU A 88 23.87 -16.94 -0.63
CA LEU A 88 23.77 -16.62 0.80
C LEU A 88 24.84 -17.33 1.66
N LEU A 89 25.43 -18.41 1.15
CA LEU A 89 26.54 -19.12 1.81
C LEU A 89 27.88 -18.38 1.67
N GLU A 90 27.99 -17.44 0.72
CA GLU A 90 29.22 -16.69 0.44
C GLU A 90 29.42 -15.57 1.48
N ASP A 91 30.65 -15.40 1.98
CA ASP A 91 30.99 -14.37 2.98
C ASP A 91 30.71 -12.94 2.49
N ASN A 92 30.90 -12.70 1.17
CA ASN A 92 30.70 -11.40 0.54
C ASN A 92 29.29 -11.28 -0.08
N CYS A 93 28.30 -11.98 0.46
CA CYS A 93 26.92 -11.88 0.06
C CYS A 93 26.08 -11.20 1.14
N TYR A 94 25.26 -10.24 0.72
CA TYR A 94 24.36 -9.44 1.56
C TYR A 94 22.95 -9.49 1.02
N THR A 95 21.97 -9.07 1.84
CA THR A 95 20.58 -9.04 1.41
C THR A 95 20.04 -7.62 1.32
N VAL A 96 19.11 -7.44 0.36
CA VAL A 96 18.18 -6.32 0.29
C VAL A 96 16.82 -6.86 0.68
N CYS A 97 16.42 -6.62 1.93
CA CYS A 97 15.18 -7.15 2.47
C CYS A 97 14.02 -6.16 2.32
N THR A 98 12.85 -6.70 2.12
CA THR A 98 11.57 -6.00 2.28
C THR A 98 10.55 -6.97 2.85
N GLY A 99 9.40 -6.49 3.29
CA GLY A 99 8.37 -7.40 3.79
C GLY A 99 6.98 -6.78 3.82
N GLN A 100 5.99 -7.66 3.85
CA GLN A 100 4.58 -7.30 4.02
C GLN A 100 3.79 -8.48 4.60
N GLN A 101 2.63 -8.21 5.19
CA GLN A 101 1.64 -9.22 5.56
C GLN A 101 1.15 -9.98 4.33
N CYS A 102 0.79 -11.27 4.51
CA CYS A 102 0.29 -12.13 3.44
C CYS A 102 -1.17 -11.80 3.10
N GLY A 103 -1.36 -10.75 2.32
CA GLY A 103 -2.69 -10.30 1.91
C GLY A 103 -3.32 -11.18 0.82
N THR A 104 -4.65 -11.25 0.82
CA THR A 104 -5.44 -11.93 -0.21
C THR A 104 -5.04 -11.46 -1.61
N LEU A 105 -4.74 -12.42 -2.50
CA LEU A 105 -4.25 -12.16 -3.86
C LEU A 105 -3.08 -11.15 -3.90
N THR A 106 -2.06 -11.35 -3.06
CA THR A 106 -0.91 -10.47 -2.84
C THR A 106 -1.17 -9.16 -2.10
N GLY A 107 -2.42 -8.88 -1.70
CA GLY A 107 -2.78 -7.62 -1.06
C GLY A 107 -2.76 -6.41 -2.01
N PRO A 108 -2.60 -5.19 -1.48
CA PRO A 108 -2.52 -3.96 -2.27
C PRO A 108 -1.25 -3.87 -3.14
N LEU A 109 -1.29 -3.04 -4.18
CA LEU A 109 -0.20 -2.81 -5.13
C LEU A 109 1.15 -2.54 -4.48
N TYR A 110 1.19 -1.81 -3.36
CA TYR A 110 2.45 -1.47 -2.69
C TYR A 110 3.25 -2.71 -2.25
N THR A 111 2.60 -3.86 -2.06
CA THR A 111 3.29 -5.13 -1.76
C THR A 111 4.24 -5.51 -2.88
N LEU A 112 3.77 -5.42 -4.13
CA LEU A 112 4.59 -5.69 -5.30
C LEU A 112 5.64 -4.59 -5.49
N TYR A 113 5.30 -3.33 -5.23
CA TYR A 113 6.24 -2.21 -5.35
C TYR A 113 7.41 -2.32 -4.37
N LYS A 114 7.18 -2.86 -3.17
CA LYS A 114 8.26 -3.23 -2.24
C LYS A 114 9.19 -4.28 -2.84
N ALA A 115 8.62 -5.39 -3.33
CA ALA A 115 9.38 -6.47 -3.95
C ALA A 115 10.17 -5.98 -5.17
N MET A 116 9.54 -5.18 -6.05
CA MET A 116 10.18 -4.57 -7.21
C MET A 116 11.36 -3.68 -6.81
N THR A 117 11.19 -2.83 -5.80
CA THR A 117 12.26 -1.95 -5.31
C THR A 117 13.43 -2.77 -4.78
N ALA A 118 13.17 -3.83 -4.00
CA ALA A 118 14.23 -4.68 -3.46
C ALA A 118 15.01 -5.40 -4.59
N ILE A 119 14.32 -5.88 -5.62
CA ILE A 119 14.93 -6.55 -6.78
C ILE A 119 15.80 -5.56 -7.56
N LEU A 120 15.22 -4.41 -7.95
CA LEU A 120 15.92 -3.41 -8.76
C LEU A 120 17.11 -2.79 -7.99
N LEU A 121 16.98 -2.61 -6.67
CA LEU A 121 18.08 -2.13 -5.84
C LEU A 121 19.21 -3.17 -5.71
N ALA A 122 18.86 -4.44 -5.51
CA ALA A 122 19.85 -5.52 -5.51
C ALA A 122 20.60 -5.59 -6.85
N ASP A 123 19.89 -5.45 -7.97
CA ASP A 123 20.50 -5.41 -9.31
C ASP A 123 21.43 -4.19 -9.47
N LEU A 124 21.01 -3.01 -9.01
CA LEU A 124 21.83 -1.79 -9.03
C LEU A 124 23.11 -1.94 -8.21
N LEU A 125 23.01 -2.52 -7.01
CA LEU A 125 24.15 -2.76 -6.14
C LEU A 125 25.09 -3.83 -6.71
N ASN A 126 24.56 -4.89 -7.31
CA ASN A 126 25.33 -5.93 -8.00
C ASN A 126 26.14 -5.37 -9.18
N GLN A 127 25.62 -4.38 -9.91
CA GLN A 127 26.33 -3.71 -10.99
C GLN A 127 27.56 -2.92 -10.52
N LYS A 128 27.59 -2.49 -9.25
CA LYS A 128 28.77 -1.84 -8.65
C LYS A 128 29.93 -2.82 -8.40
N GLY A 129 29.67 -4.12 -8.30
CA GLY A 129 30.66 -5.18 -8.23
C GLY A 129 31.46 -5.27 -6.91
N THR A 130 31.03 -4.57 -5.84
CA THR A 130 31.71 -4.59 -4.54
C THR A 130 31.38 -5.81 -3.71
N ALA A 131 30.17 -6.33 -3.84
CA ALA A 131 29.62 -7.48 -3.14
C ALA A 131 28.47 -8.09 -3.94
N ARG A 132 28.00 -9.28 -3.54
CA ARG A 132 26.78 -9.89 -4.04
C ARG A 132 25.59 -9.42 -3.19
N PHE A 133 24.46 -9.05 -3.83
CA PHE A 133 23.22 -8.70 -3.15
C PHE A 133 22.08 -9.58 -3.64
N VAL A 134 21.33 -10.14 -2.69
CA VAL A 134 20.18 -11.01 -2.94
C VAL A 134 18.92 -10.33 -2.44
N PRO A 135 17.88 -10.15 -3.29
CA PRO A 135 16.60 -9.59 -2.85
C PRO A 135 15.81 -10.63 -2.04
N VAL A 136 15.35 -10.24 -0.86
CA VAL A 136 14.58 -11.08 0.06
C VAL A 136 13.26 -10.44 0.41
N PHE A 137 12.17 -11.20 0.33
CA PHE A 137 10.85 -10.79 0.76
C PHE A 137 10.43 -11.54 2.03
N TRP A 138 10.26 -10.81 3.11
CA TRP A 138 9.74 -11.30 4.37
C TRP A 138 8.21 -11.32 4.32
N ALA A 139 7.63 -12.49 4.13
CA ALA A 139 6.19 -12.72 4.16
C ALA A 139 5.75 -12.82 5.63
N ALA A 140 5.16 -11.75 6.18
CA ALA A 140 4.82 -11.65 7.60
C ALA A 140 3.56 -12.47 7.94
N SER A 141 3.66 -13.79 7.81
CA SER A 141 2.56 -14.75 8.01
C SER A 141 2.20 -14.97 9.48
N GLU A 142 3.06 -14.60 10.43
CA GLU A 142 2.77 -14.73 11.86
C GLU A 142 1.88 -13.62 12.42
N ASP A 143 1.51 -12.63 11.63
CA ASP A 143 0.56 -11.61 12.06
C ASP A 143 -0.86 -12.20 12.21
N HIS A 144 -1.68 -11.59 13.08
CA HIS A 144 -3.03 -12.04 13.40
C HIS A 144 -4.11 -11.01 13.00
N ASP A 145 -3.72 -9.87 12.41
CA ASP A 145 -4.68 -8.89 11.90
C ASP A 145 -5.27 -9.35 10.57
N PHE A 146 -6.20 -10.30 10.69
CA PHE A 146 -6.88 -10.89 9.55
C PHE A 146 -7.74 -9.86 8.80
N ALA A 147 -8.29 -8.87 9.49
CA ALA A 147 -9.12 -7.83 8.86
C ALA A 147 -8.33 -6.96 7.87
N GLU A 148 -7.01 -6.80 8.09
CA GLU A 148 -6.15 -6.04 7.18
C GLU A 148 -5.85 -6.81 5.87
N VAL A 149 -5.95 -8.14 5.86
CA VAL A 149 -5.48 -8.99 4.76
C VAL A 149 -6.56 -9.78 4.04
N ASN A 150 -7.78 -9.85 4.57
CA ASN A 150 -8.84 -10.75 4.13
C ASN A 150 -9.67 -10.25 2.93
N HIS A 151 -9.22 -9.21 2.24
CA HIS A 151 -10.03 -8.55 1.21
C HIS A 151 -9.26 -8.18 -0.05
N VAL A 152 -10.02 -7.96 -1.12
CA VAL A 152 -9.53 -7.47 -2.42
C VAL A 152 -10.35 -6.27 -2.85
N ASN A 153 -9.67 -5.22 -3.27
CA ASN A 153 -10.32 -3.98 -3.70
C ASN A 153 -10.04 -3.73 -5.19
N PHE A 154 -11.05 -3.28 -5.90
CA PHE A 154 -10.97 -2.97 -7.34
C PHE A 154 -12.07 -1.97 -7.74
N LEU A 155 -11.98 -1.42 -8.96
CA LEU A 155 -13.05 -0.61 -9.54
C LEU A 155 -14.04 -1.49 -10.30
N ASN A 156 -15.34 -1.29 -10.05
CA ASN A 156 -16.38 -1.90 -10.84
C ASN A 156 -16.58 -1.18 -12.20
N GLN A 157 -17.47 -1.71 -13.02
CA GLN A 157 -17.76 -1.14 -14.34
C GLN A 157 -18.36 0.30 -14.28
N TYR A 158 -18.92 0.70 -13.15
CA TYR A 158 -19.49 2.03 -12.93
C TYR A 158 -18.46 3.04 -12.45
N GLY A 159 -17.28 2.58 -12.01
CA GLY A 159 -16.19 3.39 -11.46
C GLY A 159 -16.26 3.58 -9.96
N ASP A 160 -17.01 2.73 -9.26
CA ASP A 160 -17.04 2.69 -7.80
C ASP A 160 -16.01 1.71 -7.27
N VAL A 161 -15.48 2.00 -6.07
CA VAL A 161 -14.57 1.08 -5.38
C VAL A 161 -15.38 -0.05 -4.75
N GLU A 162 -15.10 -1.27 -5.16
CA GLU A 162 -15.69 -2.48 -4.57
C GLU A 162 -14.71 -3.21 -3.68
N HIS A 163 -15.27 -3.82 -2.63
CA HIS A 163 -14.56 -4.64 -1.66
C HIS A 163 -15.13 -6.05 -1.68
N LEU A 164 -14.28 -7.04 -1.89
CA LEU A 164 -14.64 -8.45 -1.72
C LEU A 164 -13.80 -9.04 -0.59
N PHE A 165 -14.47 -9.74 0.31
CA PHE A 165 -13.85 -10.35 1.47
C PHE A 165 -13.78 -11.87 1.31
N LEU A 166 -12.77 -12.48 1.92
CA LEU A 166 -12.78 -13.91 2.17
C LEU A 166 -13.86 -14.21 3.22
N ASP A 167 -14.78 -15.08 2.90
CA ASP A 167 -15.82 -15.54 3.84
C ASP A 167 -15.24 -16.60 4.80
N ILE A 168 -14.36 -16.15 5.68
CA ILE A 168 -13.61 -16.96 6.64
C ILE A 168 -13.43 -16.14 7.91
N GLU A 169 -13.45 -16.82 9.08
CA GLU A 169 -13.16 -16.19 10.36
C GLU A 169 -11.69 -16.34 10.77
N GLY A 170 -11.04 -15.24 11.12
CA GLY A 170 -9.65 -15.22 11.60
C GLY A 170 -9.47 -15.77 13.01
N ASN A 171 -10.42 -15.47 13.92
CA ASN A 171 -10.46 -15.95 15.32
C ASN A 171 -9.16 -15.72 16.11
N GLY A 172 -8.42 -14.63 15.83
CA GLY A 172 -7.15 -14.31 16.48
C GLY A 172 -5.98 -15.24 16.11
N ARG A 173 -6.20 -16.14 15.14
CA ARG A 173 -5.12 -17.00 14.62
C ARG A 173 -4.12 -16.20 13.78
N SER A 174 -2.91 -16.69 13.73
CA SER A 174 -1.90 -16.25 12.78
C SER A 174 -2.36 -16.49 11.34
N ILE A 175 -2.01 -15.60 10.41
CA ILE A 175 -2.28 -15.76 8.97
C ILE A 175 -1.72 -17.09 8.45
N LEU A 176 -0.60 -17.54 9.01
CA LEU A 176 -0.01 -18.85 8.75
C LEU A 176 -0.98 -20.01 8.97
N ASP A 177 -1.93 -19.86 9.91
CA ASP A 177 -2.87 -20.91 10.31
C ASP A 177 -4.27 -20.74 9.72
N ILE A 178 -4.46 -19.75 8.86
CA ILE A 178 -5.72 -19.52 8.14
C ILE A 178 -5.81 -20.45 6.95
N ASP A 179 -6.72 -21.42 7.03
CA ASP A 179 -7.10 -22.28 5.90
C ASP A 179 -8.14 -21.59 5.03
N LEU A 180 -7.87 -21.49 3.73
CA LEU A 180 -8.74 -20.83 2.77
C LEU A 180 -10.02 -21.64 2.48
N GLY A 181 -9.99 -22.97 2.60
CA GLY A 181 -11.13 -23.84 2.37
C GLY A 181 -11.92 -23.47 1.11
N ASN A 182 -13.24 -23.35 1.24
CA ASN A 182 -14.12 -22.91 0.15
C ASN A 182 -14.15 -21.39 -0.06
N GLY A 183 -13.61 -20.59 0.88
CA GLY A 183 -13.66 -19.12 0.81
C GLY A 183 -12.95 -18.55 -0.41
N LEU A 184 -11.83 -19.17 -0.82
CA LEU A 184 -11.12 -18.78 -2.04
C LEU A 184 -11.93 -19.04 -3.31
N SER A 185 -12.59 -20.19 -3.38
CA SER A 185 -13.46 -20.53 -4.53
C SER A 185 -14.66 -19.59 -4.64
N GLN A 186 -15.25 -19.20 -3.50
CA GLN A 186 -16.33 -18.21 -3.46
C GLN A 186 -15.82 -16.84 -3.92
N LEU A 187 -14.69 -16.38 -3.41
CA LEU A 187 -14.06 -15.13 -3.84
C LEU A 187 -13.82 -15.11 -5.36
N PHE A 188 -13.34 -16.20 -5.95
CA PHE A 188 -13.12 -16.30 -7.40
C PHE A 188 -14.42 -16.23 -8.20
N ASN A 189 -15.50 -16.83 -7.71
CA ASN A 189 -16.81 -16.73 -8.35
C ASN A 189 -17.32 -15.29 -8.33
N ASP A 190 -17.17 -14.60 -7.20
CA ASP A 190 -17.57 -13.20 -7.05
C ASP A 190 -16.73 -12.27 -7.93
N LEU A 191 -15.42 -12.49 -8.02
CA LEU A 191 -14.53 -11.75 -8.92
C LEU A 191 -14.92 -11.98 -10.40
N LYS A 192 -15.21 -13.23 -10.81
CA LYS A 192 -15.65 -13.53 -12.17
C LYS A 192 -16.98 -12.87 -12.52
N ALA A 193 -17.88 -12.72 -11.55
CA ALA A 193 -19.17 -12.07 -11.76
C ALA A 193 -19.04 -10.54 -11.87
N LYS A 194 -18.05 -9.93 -11.20
CA LYS A 194 -17.90 -8.47 -11.08
C LYS A 194 -16.81 -7.87 -11.97
N TRP A 195 -15.78 -8.62 -12.29
CA TRP A 195 -14.73 -8.12 -13.19
C TRP A 195 -15.18 -8.15 -14.65
N PRO A 196 -14.84 -7.10 -15.41
CA PRO A 196 -15.06 -7.13 -16.85
C PRO A 196 -14.27 -8.26 -17.49
N LYS A 197 -14.92 -9.01 -18.38
CA LYS A 197 -14.23 -10.04 -19.17
C LYS A 197 -13.35 -9.36 -20.23
N THR A 198 -12.05 -9.68 -20.20
CA THR A 198 -11.02 -9.22 -21.13
C THR A 198 -10.33 -10.40 -21.80
N ASP A 199 -9.41 -10.15 -22.72
CA ASP A 199 -8.59 -11.19 -23.36
C ASP A 199 -7.65 -11.89 -22.35
N PHE A 200 -7.40 -11.30 -21.20
CA PHE A 200 -6.49 -11.81 -20.17
C PHE A 200 -7.19 -12.49 -18.99
N THR A 201 -8.51 -12.40 -18.89
CA THR A 201 -9.29 -12.91 -17.75
C THR A 201 -8.99 -14.37 -17.44
N ASP A 202 -9.03 -15.24 -18.45
CA ASP A 202 -8.80 -16.68 -18.24
C ASP A 202 -7.37 -16.97 -17.77
N GLN A 203 -6.38 -16.21 -18.26
CA GLN A 203 -4.98 -16.33 -17.84
C GLN A 203 -4.77 -15.87 -16.40
N VAL A 204 -5.41 -14.75 -16.01
CA VAL A 204 -5.38 -14.26 -14.61
C VAL A 204 -5.96 -15.31 -13.67
N PHE A 205 -7.15 -15.82 -13.96
CA PHE A 205 -7.79 -16.84 -13.10
C PHE A 205 -7.02 -18.16 -13.07
N SER A 206 -6.36 -18.56 -14.16
CA SER A 206 -5.46 -19.72 -14.15
C SER A 206 -4.28 -19.55 -13.18
N LEU A 207 -3.71 -18.34 -13.12
CA LEU A 207 -2.64 -18.03 -12.16
C LEU A 207 -3.15 -18.03 -10.72
N LEU A 208 -4.33 -17.45 -10.47
CA LEU A 208 -4.93 -17.37 -9.13
C LEU A 208 -5.29 -18.74 -8.55
N GLN A 209 -5.71 -19.70 -9.36
CA GLN A 209 -6.12 -21.05 -8.95
C GLN A 209 -4.98 -21.92 -8.40
N GLY A 210 -3.72 -21.57 -8.63
CA GLY A 210 -2.57 -22.31 -8.10
C GLY A 210 -2.31 -22.12 -6.60
N GLY A 211 -3.05 -21.24 -5.92
CA GLY A 211 -2.84 -20.83 -4.52
C GLY A 211 -3.84 -21.46 -3.54
N GLU A 212 -4.20 -22.73 -3.68
CA GLU A 212 -5.09 -23.44 -2.74
C GLU A 212 -4.37 -23.80 -1.44
N GLY A 213 -5.12 -23.93 -0.34
CA GLY A 213 -4.61 -24.31 0.97
C GLY A 213 -4.63 -23.16 1.98
N LYS A 214 -3.50 -22.82 2.58
CA LYS A 214 -3.40 -21.72 3.55
C LYS A 214 -3.25 -20.37 2.87
N LEU A 215 -3.68 -19.29 3.54
CA LEU A 215 -3.58 -17.93 3.02
C LEU A 215 -2.11 -17.53 2.76
N SER A 216 -1.19 -17.88 3.65
CA SER A 216 0.24 -17.62 3.44
C SER A 216 0.81 -18.40 2.25
N ASP A 217 0.48 -19.69 2.08
CA ASP A 217 0.91 -20.50 0.93
C ASP A 217 0.40 -19.90 -0.40
N SER A 218 -0.87 -19.45 -0.43
CA SER A 218 -1.46 -18.77 -1.57
C SER A 218 -0.70 -17.48 -1.92
N PHE A 219 -0.39 -16.67 -0.93
CA PHE A 219 0.39 -15.45 -1.10
C PHE A 219 1.79 -15.75 -1.67
N VAL A 220 2.51 -16.70 -1.07
CA VAL A 220 3.87 -17.07 -1.51
C VAL A 220 3.86 -17.67 -2.92
N HIS A 221 2.88 -18.51 -3.24
CA HIS A 221 2.69 -19.05 -4.59
C HIS A 221 2.54 -17.93 -5.63
N LEU A 222 1.66 -16.96 -5.36
CA LEU A 222 1.41 -15.84 -6.28
C LEU A 222 2.63 -14.92 -6.42
N MET A 223 3.28 -14.57 -5.31
CA MET A 223 4.51 -13.78 -5.33
C MET A 223 5.63 -14.49 -6.09
N SER A 224 5.86 -15.78 -5.84
CA SER A 224 6.85 -16.58 -6.55
C SER A 224 6.55 -16.68 -8.05
N SER A 225 5.28 -16.78 -8.43
CA SER A 225 4.85 -16.86 -9.83
C SER A 225 5.03 -15.53 -10.55
N LEU A 226 4.67 -14.41 -9.92
CA LEU A 226 4.83 -13.06 -10.49
C LEU A 226 6.29 -12.67 -10.68
N PHE A 227 7.15 -13.03 -9.72
CA PHE A 227 8.56 -12.68 -9.71
C PHE A 227 9.51 -13.84 -10.12
N LYS A 228 8.98 -14.89 -10.77
CA LYS A 228 9.75 -16.09 -11.13
C LYS A 228 11.03 -15.82 -11.93
N ASP A 229 11.01 -14.78 -12.77
CA ASP A 229 12.12 -14.40 -13.63
C ASP A 229 13.08 -13.40 -12.96
N TYR A 230 12.71 -12.87 -11.78
CA TYR A 230 13.43 -11.81 -11.05
C TYR A 230 14.13 -12.28 -9.76
N VAL A 231 14.09 -13.60 -9.48
CA VAL A 231 14.91 -14.27 -8.45
C VAL A 231 14.70 -13.79 -7.01
N LEU A 232 13.48 -13.44 -6.64
CA LEU A 232 13.13 -13.07 -5.29
C LEU A 232 13.17 -14.30 -4.35
N VAL A 233 13.95 -14.22 -3.28
CA VAL A 233 13.89 -15.20 -2.20
C VAL A 233 12.77 -14.82 -1.25
N ILE A 234 11.86 -15.74 -0.93
CA ILE A 234 10.73 -15.49 -0.03
C ILE A 234 10.94 -16.27 1.27
N VAL A 235 10.68 -15.59 2.39
CA VAL A 235 10.89 -16.16 3.73
C VAL A 235 9.67 -15.92 4.58
N GLU A 236 9.16 -16.99 5.20
CA GLU A 236 8.17 -16.89 6.27
C GLU A 236 8.86 -17.06 7.64
N PRO A 237 8.47 -16.27 8.66
CA PRO A 237 9.15 -16.29 9.97
C PRO A 237 9.20 -17.65 10.63
N TYR A 238 8.17 -18.48 10.46
CA TYR A 238 8.11 -19.81 11.09
C TYR A 238 9.27 -20.74 10.69
N LEU A 239 9.88 -20.53 9.51
CA LEU A 239 11.05 -21.29 9.04
C LEU A 239 12.30 -21.00 9.88
N LEU A 240 12.31 -19.89 10.59
CA LEU A 240 13.47 -19.38 11.31
C LEU A 240 13.34 -19.49 12.84
N ARG A 241 12.29 -20.12 13.35
CA ARG A 241 11.98 -20.15 14.79
C ARG A 241 13.10 -20.76 15.62
N GLU A 242 13.72 -21.84 15.16
CA GLU A 242 14.87 -22.44 15.85
C GLU A 242 16.10 -21.52 15.84
N LEU A 243 16.38 -20.88 14.71
CA LEU A 243 17.48 -19.94 14.58
C LEU A 243 17.26 -18.65 15.41
N SER A 244 16.01 -18.32 15.72
CA SER A 244 15.66 -17.13 16.50
C SER A 244 15.77 -17.35 18.03
N ILE A 245 16.01 -18.58 18.53
CA ILE A 245 16.09 -18.88 19.97
C ILE A 245 17.04 -17.93 20.72
N PRO A 246 18.31 -17.72 20.31
CA PRO A 246 19.22 -16.84 21.03
C PRO A 246 18.71 -15.39 21.07
N ILE A 247 18.06 -14.94 20.01
CA ILE A 247 17.53 -13.59 19.89
C ILE A 247 16.30 -13.42 20.78
N ASN A 248 15.43 -14.45 20.84
CA ASN A 248 14.26 -14.48 21.72
C ASN A 248 14.68 -14.47 23.20
N GLN A 249 15.76 -15.16 23.57
CA GLN A 249 16.33 -15.10 24.92
C GLN A 249 16.80 -13.68 25.27
N ILE A 250 17.52 -13.01 24.36
CA ILE A 250 17.95 -11.62 24.55
C ILE A 250 16.73 -10.69 24.66
N ALA A 251 15.72 -10.86 23.79
CA ALA A 251 14.50 -10.07 23.82
C ALA A 251 13.75 -10.22 25.14
N PHE A 252 13.65 -11.44 25.65
CA PHE A 252 13.04 -11.74 26.94
C PHE A 252 13.79 -11.10 28.13
N GLU A 253 15.11 -11.25 28.16
CA GLU A 253 15.93 -10.71 29.24
C GLU A 253 16.00 -9.19 29.24
N LYS A 254 16.01 -8.56 28.06
CA LYS A 254 16.14 -7.12 27.88
C LYS A 254 14.81 -6.41 27.62
N ASP A 255 13.68 -7.04 27.84
CA ASP A 255 12.37 -6.47 27.51
C ASP A 255 12.16 -5.07 28.13
N ILE A 256 12.57 -4.88 29.40
CA ILE A 256 12.51 -3.57 30.08
C ILE A 256 13.43 -2.53 29.40
N ASP A 257 14.62 -2.94 28.96
CA ASP A 257 15.57 -2.03 28.32
C ASP A 257 15.10 -1.66 26.90
N ILE A 258 14.42 -2.57 26.20
CA ILE A 258 13.76 -2.27 24.93
C ILE A 258 12.74 -1.16 25.11
N HIS A 259 11.89 -1.24 26.13
CA HIS A 259 10.91 -0.18 26.43
C HIS A 259 11.57 1.16 26.78
N LYS A 260 12.67 1.15 27.51
CA LYS A 260 13.43 2.38 27.85
C LYS A 260 14.04 3.03 26.60
N GLU A 261 14.67 2.24 25.72
CA GLU A 261 15.27 2.76 24.48
C GLU A 261 14.20 3.36 23.55
N LEU A 262 13.06 2.69 23.42
CA LEU A 262 11.92 3.20 22.66
C LEU A 262 11.42 4.53 23.23
N GLN A 263 11.23 4.62 24.55
CA GLN A 263 10.78 5.85 25.21
C GLN A 263 11.77 6.98 25.01
N GLN A 264 13.05 6.73 25.23
CA GLN A 264 14.09 7.75 25.06
C GLN A 264 14.16 8.27 23.62
N THR A 265 14.05 7.39 22.63
CA THR A 265 14.08 7.77 21.21
C THR A 265 12.83 8.55 20.84
N THR A 266 11.67 8.12 21.33
CA THR A 266 10.38 8.80 21.17
C THR A 266 10.42 10.22 21.74
N ASP A 267 10.95 10.38 22.96
CA ASP A 267 11.11 11.69 23.59
C ASP A 267 12.05 12.60 22.78
N ASN A 268 13.12 12.04 22.23
CA ASN A 268 14.07 12.79 21.41
C ASN A 268 13.45 13.25 20.08
N LEU A 269 12.67 12.38 19.40
CA LEU A 269 11.90 12.76 18.21
C LEU A 269 10.89 13.86 18.52
N SER A 270 10.16 13.72 19.62
CA SER A 270 9.15 14.70 20.05
C SER A 270 9.77 16.07 20.38
N LYS A 271 10.97 16.11 21.00
CA LYS A 271 11.70 17.36 21.31
C LYS A 271 12.09 18.15 20.06
N ILE A 272 12.30 17.49 18.94
CA ILE A 272 12.62 18.14 17.65
C ILE A 272 11.38 18.30 16.75
N GLY A 273 10.17 18.09 17.31
CA GLY A 273 8.91 18.43 16.67
C GLY A 273 8.23 17.31 15.87
N TYR A 274 8.75 16.07 15.91
CA TYR A 274 8.11 14.96 15.18
C TYR A 274 7.15 14.16 16.04
N THR A 275 6.04 13.75 15.44
CA THR A 275 5.12 12.77 16.04
C THR A 275 5.67 11.37 15.83
N PRO A 276 5.92 10.59 16.89
CA PRO A 276 6.39 9.21 16.77
C PRO A 276 5.38 8.32 16.04
N ALA A 277 5.89 7.38 15.26
CA ALA A 277 5.05 6.47 14.46
C ALA A 277 4.66 5.18 15.20
N LEU A 278 5.50 4.73 16.15
CA LEU A 278 5.22 3.57 16.98
C LEU A 278 4.58 3.95 18.30
N TYR A 279 3.51 3.23 18.62
CA TYR A 279 2.88 3.23 19.92
C TYR A 279 2.99 1.82 20.51
N TRP A 280 3.36 1.70 21.77
CA TRP A 280 3.47 0.42 22.47
C TRP A 280 2.88 0.53 23.88
N ASP A 281 2.53 -0.60 24.43
CA ASP A 281 2.10 -0.73 25.82
C ASP A 281 3.14 -1.51 26.66
N GLU A 282 2.90 -1.72 27.94
CA GLU A 282 3.80 -2.43 28.86
C GLU A 282 3.90 -3.94 28.62
N GLY A 283 3.19 -4.47 27.63
CA GLY A 283 3.24 -5.88 27.29
C GLY A 283 4.55 -6.28 26.62
N MET A 284 4.94 -7.53 26.80
CA MET A 284 6.14 -8.12 26.22
C MET A 284 6.21 -7.92 24.69
N ASN A 285 7.40 -7.74 24.15
CA ASN A 285 7.62 -7.61 22.71
C ASN A 285 7.62 -8.96 21.98
N LEU A 286 7.71 -10.08 22.72
CA LEU A 286 7.43 -11.42 22.21
C LEU A 286 5.96 -11.76 22.43
N PHE A 287 5.29 -12.23 21.38
CA PHE A 287 3.98 -12.86 21.47
C PHE A 287 4.12 -14.34 21.78
N TYR A 288 3.11 -14.89 22.44
CA TYR A 288 3.02 -16.29 22.79
C TYR A 288 1.79 -16.94 22.14
N TYR A 289 1.92 -18.13 21.58
CA TYR A 289 0.77 -18.86 21.03
C TYR A 289 0.12 -19.70 22.13
N HIS A 290 -1.11 -19.35 22.50
CA HIS A 290 -1.95 -20.09 23.41
C HIS A 290 -3.25 -20.49 22.72
N ASN A 291 -3.58 -21.80 22.71
CA ASN A 291 -4.78 -22.32 22.04
C ASN A 291 -4.94 -21.84 20.59
N GLN A 292 -3.86 -21.85 19.82
CA GLN A 292 -3.76 -21.37 18.43
C GLN A 292 -3.97 -19.85 18.24
N ALA A 293 -4.22 -19.10 19.31
CA ALA A 293 -4.29 -17.65 19.27
C ALA A 293 -2.94 -17.02 19.65
N ARG A 294 -2.61 -15.93 18.98
CA ARG A 294 -1.42 -15.12 19.26
C ARG A 294 -1.74 -14.14 20.38
N VAL A 295 -1.14 -14.35 21.57
CA VAL A 295 -1.44 -13.58 22.80
C VAL A 295 -0.27 -12.72 23.20
N LYS A 296 -0.53 -11.48 23.59
CA LYS A 296 0.44 -10.60 24.22
C LYS A 296 0.47 -10.87 25.72
N LEU A 297 1.69 -10.98 26.29
CA LEU A 297 1.91 -11.28 27.70
C LEU A 297 2.30 -10.01 28.46
N TYR A 298 1.74 -9.86 29.66
CA TYR A 298 1.97 -8.74 30.57
C TYR A 298 2.53 -9.27 31.88
N LYS A 299 3.58 -8.62 32.41
CA LYS A 299 4.19 -9.00 33.67
C LYS A 299 3.25 -8.72 34.83
N GLU A 300 2.99 -9.75 35.65
CA GLU A 300 2.19 -9.66 36.87
C GLU A 300 3.03 -10.04 38.10
N ASN A 301 3.04 -9.23 39.17
CA ASN A 301 3.62 -9.50 40.48
C ASN A 301 5.04 -10.14 40.51
N GLY A 302 5.88 -9.78 39.55
CA GLY A 302 7.32 -10.10 39.58
C GLY A 302 7.75 -11.45 39.00
N ASP A 303 6.98 -12.51 39.14
CA ASP A 303 7.36 -13.89 38.79
C ASP A 303 6.43 -14.59 37.78
N ARG A 304 5.41 -13.91 37.30
CA ARG A 304 4.47 -14.43 36.32
C ARG A 304 4.17 -13.45 35.18
N PHE A 305 3.78 -14.01 34.06
CA PHE A 305 3.18 -13.30 32.94
C PHE A 305 1.74 -13.77 32.75
N THR A 306 0.85 -12.85 32.35
CA THR A 306 -0.55 -13.14 32.04
C THR A 306 -0.96 -12.54 30.71
N SER A 307 -1.98 -13.12 30.07
CA SER A 307 -2.69 -12.47 28.95
C SER A 307 -3.46 -11.24 29.46
N LYS A 308 -3.84 -10.34 28.56
CA LYS A 308 -4.60 -9.12 28.89
C LYS A 308 -5.92 -9.42 29.63
N ASN A 309 -6.59 -10.51 29.24
CA ASN A 309 -7.87 -10.93 29.83
C ASN A 309 -7.70 -11.85 31.04
N LYS A 310 -6.46 -12.18 31.43
CA LYS A 310 -6.12 -13.10 32.53
C LYS A 310 -6.66 -14.53 32.38
N ASP A 311 -6.95 -14.94 31.17
CA ASP A 311 -7.37 -16.30 30.81
C ASP A 311 -6.18 -17.28 30.65
N PHE A 312 -4.98 -16.75 30.59
CA PHE A 312 -3.71 -17.50 30.53
C PHE A 312 -2.69 -16.89 31.48
N SER A 313 -1.91 -17.72 32.15
CA SER A 313 -0.81 -17.29 33.03
C SER A 313 0.31 -18.33 33.02
N ILE A 314 1.57 -17.86 32.96
CA ILE A 314 2.78 -18.66 32.91
C ILE A 314 3.85 -18.06 33.83
N SER A 315 4.67 -18.90 34.48
CA SER A 315 5.78 -18.38 35.28
C SER A 315 6.94 -17.88 34.42
N VAL A 316 7.76 -16.98 34.97
CA VAL A 316 8.96 -16.46 34.32
C VAL A 316 9.93 -17.59 33.93
N ASP A 317 10.13 -18.57 34.82
CA ASP A 317 11.04 -19.68 34.60
C ASP A 317 10.53 -20.65 33.52
N GLU A 318 9.23 -20.95 33.55
CA GLU A 318 8.60 -21.77 32.51
C GLU A 318 8.64 -21.09 31.13
N LEU A 319 8.36 -19.78 31.07
CA LEU A 319 8.41 -19.02 29.83
C LEU A 319 9.85 -19.01 29.25
N ARG A 320 10.86 -18.83 30.11
CA ARG A 320 12.28 -18.91 29.71
C ARG A 320 12.65 -20.29 29.17
N ASP A 321 12.19 -21.36 29.82
CA ASP A 321 12.41 -22.74 29.36
C ASP A 321 11.74 -23.00 28.01
N GLN A 322 10.53 -22.49 27.81
CA GLN A 322 9.77 -22.67 26.57
C GLN A 322 10.38 -21.93 25.37
N ILE A 323 11.05 -20.79 25.57
CA ILE A 323 11.78 -20.10 24.48
C ILE A 323 12.78 -21.05 23.82
N VAL A 324 13.39 -21.94 24.60
CA VAL A 324 14.39 -22.90 24.10
C VAL A 324 13.76 -24.20 23.61
N ARG A 325 12.79 -24.74 24.35
CA ARG A 325 12.25 -26.09 24.07
C ARG A 325 11.11 -26.09 23.05
N SER A 326 10.43 -24.97 22.90
CA SER A 326 9.23 -24.82 22.06
C SER A 326 9.23 -23.47 21.34
N PRO A 327 10.28 -23.18 20.52
CA PRO A 327 10.39 -21.88 19.83
C PRO A 327 9.19 -21.59 18.90
N GLU A 328 8.47 -22.63 18.49
CA GLU A 328 7.23 -22.52 17.70
C GLU A 328 6.10 -21.79 18.43
N LEU A 329 6.16 -21.67 19.75
CA LEU A 329 5.19 -20.93 20.55
C LEU A 329 5.44 -19.41 20.58
N PHE A 330 6.48 -18.93 19.93
CA PHE A 330 6.85 -17.51 19.97
C PHE A 330 6.80 -16.85 18.61
N SER A 331 6.38 -15.58 18.59
CA SER A 331 6.45 -14.71 17.43
C SER A 331 6.75 -13.27 17.84
N HIS A 332 7.04 -12.41 16.87
CA HIS A 332 7.62 -11.08 17.10
C HIS A 332 6.60 -9.98 16.76
N ASN A 333 6.60 -8.90 17.57
CA ASN A 333 5.85 -7.70 17.26
C ASN A 333 6.59 -6.84 16.21
N VAL A 334 6.00 -5.69 15.87
CA VAL A 334 6.57 -4.73 14.90
C VAL A 334 7.96 -4.21 15.31
N ILE A 335 8.30 -4.21 16.60
CA ILE A 335 9.58 -3.75 17.14
C ILE A 335 10.67 -4.80 16.94
N LEU A 336 10.39 -6.06 17.28
CA LEU A 336 11.37 -7.15 17.21
C LEU A 336 11.49 -7.76 15.80
N ARG A 337 10.44 -7.75 15.00
CA ARG A 337 10.45 -8.34 13.66
C ARG A 337 11.65 -7.90 12.80
N PRO A 338 11.94 -6.58 12.65
CA PRO A 338 13.08 -6.16 11.85
C PRO A 338 14.41 -6.60 12.47
N ILE A 339 14.52 -6.62 13.79
CA ILE A 339 15.75 -7.03 14.50
C ILE A 339 16.03 -8.51 14.29
N ILE A 340 14.99 -9.36 14.37
CA ILE A 340 15.11 -10.80 14.06
C ILE A 340 15.56 -11.01 12.62
N GLN A 341 14.90 -10.35 11.67
CA GLN A 341 15.28 -10.38 10.26
C GLN A 341 16.76 -10.01 10.07
N ASP A 342 17.17 -8.87 10.61
CA ASP A 342 18.49 -8.28 10.39
C ASP A 342 19.59 -8.93 11.23
N THR A 343 19.21 -9.81 12.17
CA THR A 343 20.15 -10.67 12.91
C THR A 343 20.36 -12.01 12.22
N LEU A 344 19.31 -12.55 11.59
CA LEU A 344 19.38 -13.86 10.92
C LEU A 344 19.83 -13.78 9.46
N PHE A 345 19.72 -12.59 8.83
CA PHE A 345 20.19 -12.34 7.48
C PHE A 345 21.41 -11.40 7.48
N PRO A 346 22.33 -11.52 6.52
CA PRO A 346 23.38 -10.51 6.29
C PRO A 346 22.73 -9.27 5.64
N ASN A 347 21.77 -8.65 6.34
CA ASN A 347 20.91 -7.62 5.78
C ASN A 347 21.57 -6.24 5.80
N ALA A 348 21.98 -5.75 4.63
CA ALA A 348 22.59 -4.44 4.49
C ALA A 348 21.57 -3.33 4.20
N VAL A 349 20.43 -3.67 3.57
CA VAL A 349 19.39 -2.70 3.18
C VAL A 349 18.01 -3.26 3.47
N THR A 350 17.16 -2.46 4.11
CA THR A 350 15.73 -2.72 4.25
C THR A 350 14.94 -1.71 3.42
N VAL A 351 14.15 -2.21 2.47
CA VAL A 351 13.24 -1.37 1.67
C VAL A 351 11.93 -1.21 2.44
N GLY A 352 11.62 0.04 2.77
CA GLY A 352 10.44 0.41 3.55
C GLY A 352 9.50 1.38 2.86
N GLY A 353 8.21 1.31 3.19
CA GLY A 353 7.23 2.34 2.86
C GLY A 353 7.22 3.48 3.89
N PRO A 354 6.39 4.53 3.68
CA PRO A 354 6.37 5.72 4.54
C PRO A 354 6.22 5.43 6.04
N GLY A 355 5.29 4.54 6.41
CA GLY A 355 5.09 4.16 7.82
C GLY A 355 6.27 3.40 8.39
N GLU A 356 6.88 2.49 7.60
CA GLU A 356 8.06 1.73 8.03
C GLU A 356 9.27 2.64 8.24
N ILE A 357 9.56 3.51 7.27
CA ILE A 357 10.61 4.51 7.41
C ILE A 357 10.41 5.29 8.71
N SER A 358 9.19 5.77 8.97
CA SER A 358 8.90 6.56 10.16
C SER A 358 9.17 5.79 11.46
N TYR A 359 8.76 4.53 11.57
CA TYR A 359 8.97 3.78 12.81
C TYR A 359 10.41 3.26 12.97
N PHE A 360 11.15 3.00 11.90
CA PHE A 360 12.57 2.64 12.01
C PHE A 360 13.38 3.71 12.75
N GLY A 361 13.00 4.98 12.62
CA GLY A 361 13.61 6.06 13.38
C GLY A 361 13.54 5.88 14.91
N GLN A 362 12.63 5.06 15.42
CA GLN A 362 12.53 4.74 16.86
C GLN A 362 13.33 3.50 17.27
N LEU A 363 13.90 2.72 16.34
CA LEU A 363 14.48 1.42 16.61
C LEU A 363 16.01 1.41 16.81
N LYS A 364 16.73 2.47 16.43
CA LYS A 364 18.21 2.50 16.45
C LYS A 364 18.82 2.11 17.81
N GLY A 365 18.22 2.57 18.92
CA GLY A 365 18.64 2.19 20.27
C GLY A 365 18.38 0.71 20.57
N VAL A 366 17.26 0.19 20.08
CA VAL A 366 16.90 -1.23 20.26
C VAL A 366 17.88 -2.15 19.52
N TYR A 367 18.29 -1.82 18.27
CA TYR A 367 19.32 -2.59 17.55
C TYR A 367 20.61 -2.76 18.34
N LYS A 368 21.05 -1.73 19.06
CA LYS A 368 22.25 -1.77 19.91
C LYS A 368 22.16 -2.78 21.04
N LEU A 369 20.96 -3.00 21.60
CA LEU A 369 20.74 -4.02 22.64
C LEU A 369 21.03 -5.43 22.13
N PHE A 370 20.83 -5.66 20.84
CA PHE A 370 21.10 -6.92 20.15
C PHE A 370 22.48 -6.96 19.48
N GLN A 371 23.34 -5.95 19.75
CA GLN A 371 24.68 -5.83 19.15
C GLN A 371 24.66 -5.86 17.61
N ARG A 372 23.62 -5.32 17.02
CA ARG A 372 23.44 -5.19 15.56
C ARG A 372 23.38 -3.73 15.16
N LYS A 373 23.85 -3.42 13.96
CA LYS A 373 23.62 -2.14 13.31
C LYS A 373 22.31 -2.16 12.54
N MET A 374 21.57 -1.07 12.59
CA MET A 374 20.39 -0.90 11.74
C MET A 374 20.83 -0.88 10.27
N PRO A 375 20.20 -1.65 9.37
CA PRO A 375 20.50 -1.58 7.94
C PRO A 375 20.18 -0.20 7.37
N MET A 376 20.67 0.11 6.17
CA MET A 376 20.18 1.27 5.42
C MET A 376 18.69 1.12 5.16
N ILE A 377 17.90 2.12 5.52
CA ILE A 377 16.45 2.11 5.25
C ILE A 377 16.21 2.82 3.93
N TYR A 378 15.89 2.06 2.88
CA TYR A 378 15.72 2.58 1.53
C TYR A 378 14.23 2.78 1.20
N PRO A 379 13.83 3.97 0.72
CA PRO A 379 12.43 4.23 0.37
C PRO A 379 11.99 3.35 -0.80
N ARG A 380 10.85 2.65 -0.66
CA ARG A 380 10.25 1.97 -1.78
C ARG A 380 9.70 2.97 -2.80
N VAL A 381 9.62 2.59 -4.04
CA VAL A 381 8.91 3.38 -5.05
C VAL A 381 7.44 3.51 -4.69
N SER A 382 6.86 4.66 -5.02
CA SER A 382 5.43 4.94 -4.94
C SER A 382 4.91 5.22 -6.33
N LEU A 383 3.85 4.51 -6.74
CA LEU A 383 3.36 4.55 -8.12
C LEU A 383 1.85 4.71 -8.18
N THR A 384 1.39 5.49 -9.15
CA THR A 384 0.01 5.50 -9.64
C THR A 384 -0.03 5.06 -11.10
N LEU A 385 -0.86 4.10 -11.43
CA LEU A 385 -1.15 3.68 -12.80
C LEU A 385 -2.28 4.55 -13.36
N PHE A 386 -1.96 5.40 -14.34
CA PHE A 386 -2.88 6.38 -14.90
C PHE A 386 -3.42 5.91 -16.25
N GLU A 387 -4.54 5.21 -16.22
CA GLU A 387 -5.14 4.57 -17.40
C GLU A 387 -5.73 5.59 -18.40
N LYS A 388 -5.74 5.26 -19.67
CA LYS A 388 -6.25 6.08 -20.78
C LYS A 388 -7.66 6.65 -20.55
N LYS A 389 -8.54 5.89 -19.89
CA LYS A 389 -9.91 6.35 -19.56
C LYS A 389 -9.89 7.57 -18.64
N PHE A 390 -8.96 7.62 -17.69
CA PHE A 390 -8.80 8.75 -16.76
C PHE A 390 -8.08 9.93 -17.40
N GLN A 391 -7.13 9.68 -18.32
CA GLN A 391 -6.48 10.75 -19.08
C GLN A 391 -7.48 11.57 -19.90
N LYS A 392 -8.53 10.93 -20.45
CA LYS A 392 -9.60 11.63 -21.16
C LYS A 392 -10.39 12.58 -20.26
N ILE A 393 -10.68 12.15 -19.03
CA ILE A 393 -11.38 12.96 -18.03
C ILE A 393 -10.47 14.12 -17.60
N GLN A 394 -9.23 13.83 -17.23
CA GLN A 394 -8.23 14.81 -16.85
C GLN A 394 -8.09 15.93 -17.89
N LYS A 395 -7.94 15.56 -19.18
CA LYS A 395 -7.85 16.53 -20.29
C LYS A 395 -9.12 17.34 -20.48
N ARG A 396 -10.29 16.71 -20.34
CA ARG A 396 -11.60 17.38 -20.50
C ARG A 396 -11.81 18.48 -19.46
N PHE A 397 -11.38 18.24 -18.22
CA PHE A 397 -11.59 19.17 -17.11
C PHE A 397 -10.35 20.01 -16.78
N HIS A 398 -9.27 19.87 -17.56
CA HIS A 398 -8.01 20.60 -17.38
C HIS A 398 -7.39 20.48 -15.98
N PHE A 399 -7.58 19.33 -15.32
CA PHE A 399 -6.93 19.06 -14.03
C PHE A 399 -5.43 18.80 -14.21
N SER A 400 -4.59 19.36 -13.34
CA SER A 400 -3.20 18.94 -13.22
C SER A 400 -3.10 17.55 -12.56
N ILE A 401 -1.97 16.89 -12.71
CA ILE A 401 -1.77 15.58 -12.08
C ILE A 401 -1.65 15.73 -10.57
N GLU A 402 -0.99 16.78 -10.09
CA GLU A 402 -0.86 17.10 -8.67
C GLU A 402 -2.22 17.28 -8.02
N GLU A 403 -3.12 18.07 -8.63
CA GLU A 403 -4.48 18.27 -8.13
C GLU A 403 -5.27 16.95 -8.01
N ILE A 404 -5.10 16.04 -8.98
CA ILE A 404 -5.76 14.73 -8.94
C ILE A 404 -5.21 13.88 -7.80
N ILE A 405 -3.89 13.87 -7.62
CA ILE A 405 -3.24 13.05 -6.60
C ILE A 405 -3.46 13.63 -5.20
N ASP A 406 -3.45 14.96 -5.04
CA ASP A 406 -3.62 15.62 -3.73
C ASP A 406 -5.09 15.85 -3.32
N HIS A 407 -6.06 15.28 -4.03
CA HIS A 407 -7.50 15.39 -3.73
C HIS A 407 -8.14 16.79 -3.89
N ASP A 408 -7.48 17.74 -4.53
CA ASP A 408 -8.00 19.12 -4.68
C ASP A 408 -9.11 19.24 -5.75
N LEU A 409 -9.68 18.09 -6.15
CA LEU A 409 -10.73 18.02 -7.16
C LEU A 409 -12.10 18.46 -6.65
N GLU A 410 -12.36 18.42 -5.34
CA GLU A 410 -13.68 18.75 -4.79
C GLU A 410 -13.99 20.23 -4.94
N ALA A 411 -13.05 21.11 -4.56
CA ALA A 411 -13.21 22.54 -4.68
C ALA A 411 -13.44 22.98 -6.13
N LYS A 412 -12.65 22.43 -7.07
CA LYS A 412 -12.82 22.72 -8.51
C LYS A 412 -14.10 22.13 -9.10
N SER A 413 -14.45 20.92 -8.73
CA SER A 413 -15.71 20.28 -9.14
C SER A 413 -16.91 21.08 -8.63
N GLN A 414 -16.87 21.57 -7.40
CA GLN A 414 -17.91 22.41 -6.84
C GLN A 414 -17.96 23.78 -7.53
N ALA A 415 -16.82 24.43 -7.79
CA ALA A 415 -16.78 25.70 -8.54
C ALA A 415 -17.37 25.58 -9.94
N MET A 416 -17.15 24.46 -10.64
CA MET A 416 -17.77 24.20 -11.94
C MET A 416 -19.30 24.07 -11.83
N VAL A 417 -19.81 23.45 -10.77
CA VAL A 417 -21.23 23.34 -10.48
C VAL A 417 -21.82 24.74 -10.19
N ASP A 418 -21.14 25.49 -9.33
CA ASP A 418 -21.56 26.84 -8.95
C ASP A 418 -21.61 27.81 -10.16
N ASP A 419 -20.67 27.71 -11.10
CA ASP A 419 -20.68 28.48 -12.33
C ASP A 419 -21.87 28.13 -13.22
N PHE A 420 -22.25 26.87 -13.31
CA PHE A 420 -23.42 26.42 -14.04
C PHE A 420 -24.74 26.81 -13.34
N GLU A 421 -24.79 26.70 -11.99
CA GLU A 421 -25.98 27.10 -11.21
C GLU A 421 -26.20 28.61 -11.21
N LYS A 422 -25.14 29.40 -11.36
CA LYS A 422 -25.19 30.86 -11.50
C LYS A 422 -25.54 31.33 -12.91
N ASP A 423 -25.57 30.42 -13.89
CA ASP A 423 -25.97 30.75 -15.26
C ASP A 423 -27.49 31.05 -15.33
N GLN A 424 -27.82 32.31 -15.11
CA GLN A 424 -29.19 32.80 -15.22
C GLN A 424 -29.57 33.16 -16.65
N PHE A 425 -28.68 32.99 -17.63
CA PHE A 425 -28.86 33.45 -18.99
C PHE A 425 -30.21 33.09 -19.61
N VAL A 426 -30.61 31.80 -19.54
CA VAL A 426 -31.90 31.38 -20.14
C VAL A 426 -33.10 31.89 -19.36
N THR A 427 -32.94 32.06 -18.03
CA THR A 427 -34.00 32.64 -17.17
C THR A 427 -34.19 34.12 -17.49
N ASP A 428 -33.09 34.90 -17.54
CA ASP A 428 -33.11 36.31 -17.90
C ASP A 428 -33.63 36.53 -19.34
N PHE A 429 -33.25 35.65 -20.26
CA PHE A 429 -33.78 35.64 -21.62
C PHE A 429 -35.32 35.45 -21.62
N ALA A 430 -35.80 34.39 -20.91
CA ALA A 430 -37.23 34.10 -20.85
C ALA A 430 -38.01 35.25 -20.21
N ASP A 431 -37.52 35.83 -19.13
CA ASP A 431 -38.14 36.96 -18.43
C ASP A 431 -38.16 38.22 -19.31
N THR A 432 -37.09 38.48 -20.05
CA THR A 432 -37.03 39.60 -21.01
C THR A 432 -38.06 39.43 -22.13
N MET A 433 -38.14 38.23 -22.72
CA MET A 433 -39.11 37.93 -23.77
C MET A 433 -40.56 38.07 -23.28
N LYS A 434 -40.87 37.62 -22.07
CA LYS A 434 -42.21 37.77 -21.47
C LYS A 434 -42.58 39.25 -21.27
N LYS A 435 -41.67 40.07 -20.76
CA LYS A 435 -41.88 41.52 -20.62
C LYS A 435 -42.16 42.21 -21.96
N GLU A 436 -41.45 41.82 -23.03
CA GLU A 436 -41.71 42.39 -24.37
C GLU A 436 -43.06 41.93 -24.94
N LEU A 437 -43.51 40.70 -24.66
CA LEU A 437 -44.82 40.19 -25.03
C LEU A 437 -45.94 40.92 -24.27
N GLU A 438 -45.76 41.22 -23.00
CA GLU A 438 -46.67 42.04 -22.21
C GLU A 438 -46.78 43.47 -22.79
N ARG A 439 -45.63 44.13 -23.08
CA ARG A 439 -45.57 45.41 -23.70
C ARG A 439 -46.31 45.48 -25.07
N LEU A 440 -46.10 44.43 -25.90
CA LEU A 440 -46.77 44.27 -27.16
C LEU A 440 -48.31 44.16 -26.97
N THR A 441 -48.71 43.40 -25.93
CA THR A 441 -50.12 43.22 -25.58
C THR A 441 -50.76 44.57 -25.20
N GLU A 442 -50.14 45.36 -24.33
CA GLU A 442 -50.61 46.69 -23.93
C GLU A 442 -50.72 47.66 -25.10
N GLU A 443 -49.72 47.71 -25.98
CA GLU A 443 -49.76 48.58 -27.17
C GLU A 443 -50.81 48.15 -28.17
N ALA A 444 -51.07 46.87 -28.34
CA ALA A 444 -52.13 46.34 -29.19
C ALA A 444 -53.53 46.67 -28.63
N GLU A 445 -53.71 46.62 -27.32
CA GLU A 445 -54.95 46.98 -26.63
C GLU A 445 -55.28 48.48 -26.85
N LYS A 446 -54.28 49.37 -26.77
CA LYS A 446 -54.43 50.79 -27.07
C LYS A 446 -54.87 51.05 -28.52
N LYS A 447 -54.56 50.19 -29.48
CA LYS A 447 -54.95 50.27 -30.89
C LYS A 447 -56.36 49.72 -31.18
N GLY A 448 -56.96 49.02 -30.21
CA GLY A 448 -58.32 48.52 -30.27
C GLY A 448 -58.48 47.00 -30.21
N LYS A 449 -59.68 46.58 -29.82
CA LYS A 449 -59.97 45.14 -29.52
C LYS A 449 -59.72 44.22 -30.70
N ALA A 450 -60.00 44.63 -31.93
CA ALA A 450 -59.74 43.79 -33.11
C ALA A 450 -58.25 43.49 -33.34
N VAL A 451 -57.36 44.44 -32.96
CA VAL A 451 -55.90 44.26 -33.10
C VAL A 451 -55.40 43.24 -32.11
N ILE A 452 -55.75 43.38 -30.83
CA ILE A 452 -55.29 42.44 -29.81
C ILE A 452 -55.88 41.05 -30.01
N ASP A 453 -57.18 40.95 -30.40
CA ASP A 453 -57.80 39.62 -30.63
C ASP A 453 -57.13 38.86 -31.79
N SER A 454 -56.59 39.50 -32.78
CA SER A 454 -55.84 38.91 -33.89
C SER A 454 -54.43 38.44 -33.44
N LEU A 455 -53.81 39.12 -32.46
CA LEU A 455 -52.43 38.80 -31.98
C LEU A 455 -52.42 37.81 -30.84
N LYS A 456 -53.45 37.73 -30.02
CA LYS A 456 -53.54 36.84 -28.85
C LYS A 456 -53.08 35.39 -29.11
N PRO A 457 -53.49 34.68 -30.19
CA PRO A 457 -53.04 33.31 -30.44
C PRO A 457 -51.53 33.20 -30.67
N SER A 458 -50.95 34.18 -31.37
CA SER A 458 -49.52 34.24 -31.65
C SER A 458 -48.68 34.53 -30.40
N ILE A 459 -49.16 35.51 -29.61
CA ILE A 459 -48.50 35.86 -28.32
C ILE A 459 -48.48 34.65 -27.40
N ARG A 460 -49.60 33.95 -27.23
CA ARG A 460 -49.65 32.72 -26.41
C ARG A 460 -48.71 31.62 -26.92
N LYS A 461 -48.60 31.49 -28.24
CA LYS A 461 -47.71 30.49 -28.83
C LYS A 461 -46.24 30.82 -28.58
N ILE A 462 -45.88 32.11 -28.70
CA ILE A 462 -44.48 32.55 -28.41
C ILE A 462 -44.16 32.33 -26.93
N ASP A 463 -45.06 32.75 -26.04
CA ASP A 463 -44.90 32.60 -24.60
C ASP A 463 -44.68 31.11 -24.21
N PHE A 464 -45.50 30.22 -24.77
CA PHE A 464 -45.33 28.76 -24.57
C PHE A 464 -44.00 28.24 -25.12
N GLU A 465 -43.55 28.69 -26.30
CA GLU A 465 -42.25 28.23 -26.84
C GLU A 465 -41.06 28.79 -26.07
N VAL A 466 -41.17 29.98 -25.47
CA VAL A 466 -40.16 30.57 -24.58
C VAL A 466 -40.00 29.71 -23.33
N ASP A 467 -41.10 29.33 -22.66
CA ASP A 467 -41.04 28.43 -21.50
C ASP A 467 -40.44 27.06 -21.86
N LYS A 468 -40.82 26.50 -22.99
CA LYS A 468 -40.29 25.22 -23.47
C LYS A 468 -38.79 25.27 -23.79
N ILE A 469 -38.29 26.40 -24.31
CA ILE A 469 -36.84 26.60 -24.50
C ILE A 469 -36.13 26.62 -23.15
N LYS A 470 -36.66 27.41 -22.18
CA LYS A 470 -36.12 27.47 -20.82
C LYS A 470 -36.01 26.07 -20.18
N ASP A 471 -37.13 25.34 -20.18
CA ASP A 471 -37.18 23.99 -19.56
C ASP A 471 -36.22 23.02 -20.21
N LYS A 472 -36.13 23.02 -21.55
CA LYS A 472 -35.19 22.16 -22.28
C LYS A 472 -33.73 22.50 -21.98
N TYR A 473 -33.40 23.77 -21.89
CA TYR A 473 -32.05 24.24 -21.57
C TYR A 473 -31.66 23.79 -20.15
N LEU A 474 -32.50 24.10 -19.14
CA LEU A 474 -32.24 23.75 -17.74
C LEU A 474 -32.09 22.24 -17.56
N LYS A 475 -33.00 21.44 -18.14
CA LYS A 475 -32.90 19.98 -18.11
C LYS A 475 -31.60 19.50 -18.73
N LYS A 476 -31.16 20.08 -19.85
CA LYS A 476 -29.93 19.64 -20.53
C LYS A 476 -28.67 20.04 -19.76
N VAL A 477 -28.69 21.19 -19.11
CA VAL A 477 -27.65 21.66 -18.20
C VAL A 477 -27.54 20.69 -17.02
N GLU A 478 -28.64 20.33 -16.36
CA GLU A 478 -28.70 19.40 -15.25
C GLU A 478 -28.16 18.01 -15.64
N GLU A 479 -28.58 17.46 -16.79
CA GLU A 479 -28.04 16.21 -17.33
C GLU A 479 -26.52 16.28 -17.56
N THR A 480 -26.04 17.42 -18.09
CA THR A 480 -24.62 17.63 -18.39
C THR A 480 -23.78 17.72 -17.10
N LEU A 481 -24.30 18.41 -16.08
CA LEU A 481 -23.69 18.48 -14.74
C LEU A 481 -23.61 17.12 -14.08
N GLY A 482 -24.69 16.34 -14.14
CA GLY A 482 -24.70 14.97 -13.59
C GLY A 482 -23.65 14.08 -14.24
N ILE A 483 -23.50 14.14 -15.57
CA ILE A 483 -22.44 13.42 -16.29
C ILE A 483 -21.05 13.90 -15.86
N SER A 484 -20.85 15.19 -15.68
CA SER A 484 -19.56 15.76 -15.28
C SER A 484 -19.19 15.37 -13.86
N LYS A 485 -20.13 15.46 -12.90
CA LYS A 485 -19.92 14.98 -11.51
C LYS A 485 -19.53 13.50 -11.48
N ASN A 486 -20.26 12.65 -12.20
CA ASN A 486 -19.95 11.22 -12.27
C ASN A 486 -18.57 10.94 -12.88
N GLN A 487 -18.13 11.73 -13.86
CA GLN A 487 -16.80 11.55 -14.45
C GLN A 487 -15.68 11.93 -13.47
N VAL A 488 -15.84 13.04 -12.74
CA VAL A 488 -14.88 13.45 -11.71
C VAL A 488 -14.81 12.41 -10.59
N GLU A 489 -15.96 11.91 -10.14
CA GLU A 489 -16.01 10.87 -9.12
C GLU A 489 -15.31 9.57 -9.58
N ARG A 490 -15.52 9.15 -10.82
CA ARG A 490 -14.80 8.00 -11.40
C ARG A 490 -13.29 8.23 -11.49
N LEU A 491 -12.85 9.45 -11.77
CA LEU A 491 -11.44 9.82 -11.75
C LEU A 491 -10.86 9.71 -10.33
N LYS A 492 -11.54 10.29 -9.34
CA LYS A 492 -11.16 10.19 -7.92
C LYS A 492 -11.05 8.74 -7.48
N ASN A 493 -12.12 7.97 -7.69
CA ASN A 493 -12.15 6.56 -7.30
C ASN A 493 -11.05 5.73 -7.99
N GLY A 494 -10.64 6.09 -9.20
CA GLY A 494 -9.60 5.38 -9.94
C GLY A 494 -8.17 5.73 -9.52
N ILE A 495 -7.95 6.94 -9.08
CA ILE A 495 -6.59 7.46 -8.81
C ILE A 495 -6.33 7.59 -7.30
N THR A 496 -7.30 8.09 -6.55
CA THR A 496 -7.21 8.31 -5.10
C THR A 496 -8.40 7.69 -4.36
N PRO A 497 -8.58 6.36 -4.52
CA PRO A 497 -9.72 5.65 -3.94
C PRO A 497 -9.78 5.85 -2.43
N GLN A 498 -10.97 6.19 -1.92
CA GLN A 498 -11.19 6.41 -0.48
C GLN A 498 -10.25 7.47 0.13
N LEU A 499 -9.87 8.47 -0.64
CA LEU A 499 -8.93 9.52 -0.25
C LEU A 499 -7.56 8.94 0.21
N LYS A 500 -7.10 7.86 -0.44
CA LYS A 500 -5.80 7.23 -0.19
C LYS A 500 -5.05 7.03 -1.51
N PRO A 501 -3.72 6.94 -1.49
CA PRO A 501 -2.96 6.56 -2.68
C PRO A 501 -3.48 5.26 -3.30
N GLN A 502 -3.59 5.22 -4.63
CA GLN A 502 -4.06 4.06 -5.40
C GLN A 502 -3.40 2.76 -4.96
N GLU A 503 -2.10 2.81 -4.74
CA GLU A 503 -1.27 1.66 -4.36
C GLU A 503 -1.61 1.06 -3.00
N ARG A 504 -2.31 1.79 -2.13
CA ARG A 504 -2.73 1.30 -0.81
C ARG A 504 -4.07 0.60 -0.83
N ILE A 505 -4.83 0.74 -1.90
CA ILE A 505 -6.20 0.23 -1.99
C ILE A 505 -6.30 -0.89 -3.01
N PHE A 506 -5.88 -0.66 -4.26
CA PHE A 506 -6.16 -1.61 -5.33
C PHE A 506 -5.21 -2.80 -5.35
N ASN A 507 -5.77 -3.93 -5.78
CA ASN A 507 -5.05 -5.17 -6.02
C ASN A 507 -4.42 -5.19 -7.42
N TYR A 508 -3.25 -5.83 -7.54
CA TYR A 508 -2.52 -5.93 -8.81
C TYR A 508 -3.28 -6.71 -9.90
N PHE A 509 -3.95 -7.80 -9.53
CA PHE A 509 -4.62 -8.66 -10.51
C PHE A 509 -5.79 -7.97 -11.21
N TYR A 510 -6.38 -6.94 -10.58
CA TYR A 510 -7.34 -6.06 -11.26
C TYR A 510 -6.70 -5.40 -12.48
N PHE A 511 -5.53 -4.80 -12.35
CA PHE A 511 -4.81 -4.18 -13.47
C PHE A 511 -4.28 -5.22 -14.47
N MET A 512 -3.78 -6.35 -13.99
CA MET A 512 -3.35 -7.45 -14.85
C MET A 512 -4.48 -7.99 -15.73
N ASN A 513 -5.72 -7.98 -15.23
CA ASN A 513 -6.89 -8.37 -16.02
C ASN A 513 -7.13 -7.45 -17.23
N PHE A 514 -6.74 -6.18 -17.17
CA PHE A 514 -6.87 -5.25 -18.30
C PHE A 514 -5.62 -5.20 -19.20
N HIS A 515 -4.46 -5.38 -18.64
CA HIS A 515 -3.18 -5.08 -19.29
C HIS A 515 -2.32 -6.33 -19.58
N GLY A 516 -2.74 -7.47 -19.07
CA GLY A 516 -2.06 -8.75 -19.27
C GLY A 516 -0.83 -8.98 -18.40
N PRO A 517 -0.17 -10.14 -18.54
CA PRO A 517 0.98 -10.54 -17.71
C PRO A 517 2.24 -9.71 -17.92
N SER A 518 2.36 -9.01 -19.04
CA SER A 518 3.49 -8.12 -19.31
C SER A 518 3.48 -6.85 -18.43
N LEU A 519 2.39 -6.57 -17.72
CA LEU A 519 2.23 -5.35 -16.93
C LEU A 519 3.36 -5.18 -15.89
N LEU A 520 3.66 -6.20 -15.09
CA LEU A 520 4.73 -6.13 -14.08
C LEU A 520 6.11 -5.90 -14.70
N PRO A 521 6.54 -6.66 -15.71
CA PRO A 521 7.78 -6.37 -16.45
C PRO A 521 7.85 -4.97 -17.05
N GLU A 522 6.73 -4.46 -17.56
CA GLU A 522 6.67 -3.10 -18.13
C GLU A 522 6.80 -2.03 -17.04
N ILE A 523 6.13 -2.18 -15.89
CA ILE A 523 6.30 -1.28 -14.74
C ILE A 523 7.76 -1.27 -14.30
N MET A 524 8.38 -2.45 -14.12
CA MET A 524 9.78 -2.56 -13.67
C MET A 524 10.79 -1.89 -14.60
N LYS A 525 10.48 -1.78 -15.90
CA LYS A 525 11.33 -1.07 -16.88
C LYS A 525 11.18 0.45 -16.83
N GLN A 526 10.03 0.94 -16.39
CA GLN A 526 9.70 2.37 -16.42
C GLN A 526 9.99 3.08 -15.10
N VAL A 527 10.01 2.32 -14.01
CA VAL A 527 10.20 2.88 -12.69
C VAL A 527 11.65 3.24 -12.44
N ASP A 528 11.87 4.40 -11.85
CA ASP A 528 13.18 4.87 -11.41
C ASP A 528 13.25 4.76 -9.87
N ILE A 529 13.98 3.76 -9.38
CA ILE A 529 14.13 3.54 -7.92
C ILE A 529 15.04 4.57 -7.26
N THR A 530 15.83 5.33 -8.03
CA THR A 530 16.73 6.36 -7.52
C THR A 530 16.07 7.74 -7.45
N ASP A 531 14.85 7.85 -7.96
CA ASP A 531 14.01 9.04 -7.86
C ASP A 531 12.99 8.85 -6.72
N PHE A 532 13.15 9.61 -5.67
CA PHE A 532 12.37 9.52 -4.43
C PHE A 532 11.14 10.43 -4.47
N THR A 533 10.43 10.45 -5.58
CA THR A 533 9.15 11.12 -5.78
C THR A 533 8.03 10.11 -5.97
N HIS A 534 6.78 10.57 -5.91
CA HIS A 534 5.65 9.77 -6.37
C HIS A 534 5.63 9.75 -7.90
N GLN A 535 5.65 8.56 -8.51
CA GLN A 535 5.71 8.39 -9.95
C GLN A 535 4.33 8.04 -10.51
N VAL A 536 3.90 8.74 -11.57
CA VAL A 536 2.63 8.49 -12.25
C VAL A 536 2.91 7.94 -13.63
N LEU A 537 2.61 6.67 -13.84
CA LEU A 537 2.83 5.94 -15.09
C LEU A 537 1.57 6.00 -15.95
N PHE A 538 1.67 6.68 -17.09
CA PHE A 538 0.57 6.82 -18.06
C PHE A 538 0.51 5.59 -18.95
N TYR A 539 -0.60 4.84 -18.87
CA TYR A 539 -0.86 3.66 -19.68
C TYR A 539 -1.71 4.01 -20.91
N GLU A 540 -1.23 3.62 -22.12
CA GLU A 540 -1.93 3.83 -23.40
C GLU A 540 -2.94 2.73 -23.75
#